data_d53120f41ce1ec3497cb6288fb588d5a
#
_entry.id   d53120f41ce1ec3497cb6288fb588d5a
#
_cell.length_a   1.000
_cell.length_b   1.000
_cell.length_c   1.000
_cell.angle_alpha   90.00
_cell.angle_beta   90.00
_cell.angle_gamma   90.00
#
_symmetry.space_group_name_H-M   'P 1'
#
loop_
_entity.id
_entity.type
_entity.pdbx_description
1 polymer ?
#
loop_
_entity_poly.entity_id
_entity_poly.type
_entity_poly.pdbx_seq_one_letter_code
_entity_poly.pdbx_strand_id
1 'polypeptide(L)' 'MEEPRFIPYEEAKKIVAEIIEMEHPREDGKRIFNVYNHRGESICWFDADEVEAEVEAEEFEEIKEHILHFIPDWAV' A
#
# COMPACT_ATOMS: atom_id res chain seq x y z
N MET A 1 -9.12 8.24 21.13
CA MET A 1 -8.75 8.08 19.70
C MET A 1 -8.27 6.64 19.46
N GLU A 2 -8.87 5.96 18.53
CA GLU A 2 -8.50 4.58 18.26
C GLU A 2 -7.25 4.52 17.38
N GLU A 3 -6.38 3.59 17.68
CA GLU A 3 -5.21 3.36 16.85
C GLU A 3 -5.65 2.62 15.58
N PRO A 4 -4.99 2.92 14.45
CA PRO A 4 -5.31 2.20 13.21
C PRO A 4 -5.00 0.71 13.37
N ARG A 5 -5.91 -0.11 12.86
CA ARG A 5 -5.74 -1.56 12.89
C ARG A 5 -5.39 -2.06 11.50
N PHE A 6 -4.49 -3.00 11.45
CA PHE A 6 -4.06 -3.59 10.20
C PHE A 6 -4.42 -5.06 10.17
N ILE A 7 -4.76 -5.56 8.98
CA ILE A 7 -5.05 -6.98 8.83
C ILE A 7 -3.73 -7.77 8.87
N PRO A 8 -3.78 -9.05 9.26
CA PRO A 8 -2.57 -9.88 9.26
C PRO A 8 -1.95 -9.99 7.87
N TYR A 9 -0.65 -10.10 7.81
CA TYR A 9 0.09 -10.22 6.56
C TYR A 9 -0.45 -11.34 5.65
N GLU A 10 -0.77 -12.49 6.23
CA GLU A 10 -1.31 -13.61 5.47
C GLU A 10 -2.66 -13.30 4.82
N GLU A 11 -3.48 -12.52 5.51
CA GLU A 11 -4.76 -12.06 4.96
C GLU A 11 -4.53 -11.05 3.85
N ALA A 12 -3.61 -10.12 4.07
CA ALA A 12 -3.28 -9.10 3.08
C ALA A 12 -2.80 -9.74 1.78
N LYS A 13 -1.98 -10.78 1.86
CA LYS A 13 -1.49 -11.49 0.69
C LYS A 13 -2.62 -12.09 -0.15
N LYS A 14 -3.70 -12.49 0.50
CA LYS A 14 -4.85 -13.08 -0.20
C LYS A 14 -5.73 -12.04 -0.84
N ILE A 15 -5.86 -10.88 -0.20
CA ILE A 15 -6.77 -9.81 -0.63
C ILE A 15 -6.14 -8.92 -1.70
N VAL A 16 -4.87 -8.57 -1.52
CA VAL A 16 -4.17 -7.69 -2.43
C VAL A 16 -3.75 -8.44 -3.70
N ALA A 17 -4.23 -7.95 -4.83
CA ALA A 17 -3.86 -8.53 -6.12
C ALA A 17 -2.64 -7.82 -6.70
N GLU A 18 -2.55 -6.51 -6.51
CA GLU A 18 -1.52 -5.71 -7.15
C GLU A 18 -1.24 -4.42 -6.39
N ILE A 19 0.00 -3.97 -6.43
CA ILE A 19 0.41 -2.68 -5.89
C ILE A 19 1.15 -1.96 -7.02
N ILE A 20 0.66 -0.77 -7.38
CA ILE A 20 1.20 -0.01 -8.50
C ILE A 20 1.70 1.35 -8.05
N GLU A 21 2.92 1.69 -8.44
CA GLU A 21 3.44 3.04 -8.23
C GLU A 21 2.85 3.94 -9.30
N MET A 22 2.27 5.07 -8.88
CA MET A 22 1.66 6.01 -9.82
C MET A 22 1.72 7.43 -9.26
N GLU A 23 1.45 8.39 -10.12
CA GLU A 23 1.37 9.78 -9.71
C GLU A 23 0.02 10.03 -9.04
N HIS A 24 0.03 10.83 -7.98
CA HIS A 24 -1.20 11.18 -7.27
C HIS A 24 -2.16 11.92 -8.22
N PRO A 25 -3.44 11.50 -8.30
CA PRO A 25 -4.39 12.10 -9.26
C PRO A 25 -4.62 13.59 -9.10
N ARG A 26 -4.41 14.12 -7.89
CA ARG A 26 -4.70 15.54 -7.59
C ARG A 26 -3.48 16.39 -7.29
N GLU A 27 -2.35 15.78 -7.03
CA GLU A 27 -1.12 16.49 -6.68
C GLU A 27 -0.01 16.16 -7.67
N ASP A 28 0.37 17.13 -8.47
CA ASP A 28 1.44 16.97 -9.45
C ASP A 28 2.77 16.72 -8.75
N GLY A 29 3.52 15.76 -9.26
CA GLY A 29 4.84 15.44 -8.75
C GLY A 29 4.85 14.56 -7.51
N LYS A 30 3.69 14.23 -6.97
CA LYS A 30 3.61 13.32 -5.81
C LYS A 30 3.35 11.91 -6.29
N ARG A 31 4.17 10.95 -5.82
CA ARG A 31 4.00 9.54 -6.17
C ARG A 31 3.32 8.80 -5.04
N ILE A 32 2.50 7.82 -5.40
CA ILE A 32 1.84 6.96 -4.42
C ILE A 32 1.96 5.51 -4.86
N PHE A 33 1.79 4.60 -3.90
CA PHE A 33 1.63 3.18 -4.17
C PHE A 33 0.15 2.88 -3.97
N ASN A 34 -0.54 2.56 -5.06
CA ASN A 34 -1.96 2.27 -5.03
C ASN A 34 -2.17 0.76 -4.93
N VAL A 35 -3.01 0.34 -3.99
CA VAL A 35 -3.25 -1.07 -3.71
C VAL A 35 -4.59 -1.50 -4.30
N TYR A 36 -4.57 -2.57 -5.09
CA TYR A 36 -5.75 -3.09 -5.77
C TYR A 36 -6.10 -4.50 -5.28
N ASN A 37 -7.39 -4.78 -5.21
CA ASN A 37 -7.87 -6.12 -4.91
C ASN A 37 -8.04 -6.93 -6.20
N HIS A 38 -8.51 -8.17 -6.08
CA HIS A 38 -8.68 -9.06 -7.24
C HIS A 38 -9.82 -8.65 -8.19
N ARG A 39 -10.62 -7.67 -7.79
CA ARG A 39 -11.67 -7.11 -8.64
C ARG A 39 -11.16 -5.90 -9.44
N GLY A 40 -9.91 -5.52 -9.22
CA GLY A 40 -9.35 -4.35 -9.85
C GLY A 40 -9.74 -3.04 -9.19
N GLU A 41 -10.27 -3.10 -7.98
CA GLU A 41 -10.65 -1.90 -7.23
C GLU A 41 -9.51 -1.43 -6.34
N SER A 42 -9.30 -0.12 -6.28
CA SER A 42 -8.32 0.48 -5.38
C SER A 42 -8.89 0.47 -3.97
N ILE A 43 -8.23 -0.20 -3.06
CA ILE A 43 -8.71 -0.32 -1.68
C ILE A 43 -8.02 0.64 -0.72
N CYS A 44 -6.78 1.04 -1.03
CA CYS A 44 -6.05 2.03 -0.24
C CYS A 44 -4.83 2.47 -1.03
N TRP A 45 -4.14 3.50 -0.53
CA TRP A 45 -2.91 3.97 -1.14
C TRP A 45 -1.95 4.47 -0.06
N PHE A 46 -0.67 4.53 -0.42
CA PHE A 46 0.38 4.96 0.49
C PHE A 46 1.25 6.01 -0.22
N ASP A 47 1.75 6.98 0.55
CA ASP A 47 2.69 7.96 0.03
C ASP A 47 4.00 7.25 -0.28
N ALA A 48 4.44 7.30 -1.54
CA ALA A 48 5.62 6.59 -1.97
C ALA A 48 6.89 7.07 -1.25
N ASP A 49 7.02 8.37 -1.06
CA ASP A 49 8.19 8.92 -0.40
C ASP A 49 8.27 8.48 1.06
N GLU A 50 7.14 8.42 1.74
CA GLU A 50 7.10 7.96 3.13
C GLU A 50 7.47 6.48 3.24
N VAL A 51 6.91 5.66 2.36
CA VAL A 51 7.21 4.22 2.37
C VAL A 51 8.67 3.97 2.05
N GLU A 52 9.20 4.62 1.04
CA GLU A 52 10.60 4.46 0.67
C GLU A 52 11.54 4.90 1.78
N ALA A 53 11.19 5.96 2.51
CA ALA A 53 12.00 6.43 3.64
C ALA A 53 12.00 5.43 4.80
N GLU A 54 10.85 4.79 5.06
CA GLU A 54 10.74 3.81 6.14
C GLU A 54 11.44 2.50 5.84
N VAL A 55 11.31 2.03 4.59
CA VAL A 55 11.82 0.72 4.20
C VAL A 55 13.29 0.77 3.85
N GLU A 56 13.77 1.88 3.29
CA GLU A 56 15.11 2.01 2.75
C GLU A 56 15.44 0.88 1.75
N ALA A 57 14.41 0.41 1.06
CA ALA A 57 14.53 -0.71 0.15
C ALA A 57 15.00 -0.25 -1.23
N GLU A 58 15.80 -1.10 -1.88
CA GLU A 58 16.26 -0.83 -3.24
C GLU A 58 15.35 -1.50 -4.27
N GLU A 59 14.63 -2.54 -3.85
CA GLU A 59 13.76 -3.30 -4.74
C GLU A 59 12.29 -3.11 -4.44
N PHE A 60 11.49 -3.05 -5.48
CA PHE A 60 10.04 -2.87 -5.36
C PHE A 60 9.37 -4.01 -4.59
N GLU A 61 9.91 -5.23 -4.69
CA GLU A 61 9.38 -6.37 -3.95
C GLU A 61 9.42 -6.18 -2.44
N GLU A 62 10.47 -5.55 -1.94
CA GLU A 62 10.60 -5.25 -0.51
C GLU A 62 9.59 -4.20 -0.08
N ILE A 63 9.32 -3.24 -0.95
CA ILE A 63 8.32 -2.20 -0.70
C ILE A 63 6.92 -2.82 -0.64
N LYS A 64 6.62 -3.73 -1.56
CA LYS A 64 5.33 -4.44 -1.57
C LYS A 64 5.12 -5.24 -0.28
N GLU A 65 6.14 -5.94 0.18
CA GLU A 65 6.05 -6.70 1.42
C GLU A 65 5.79 -5.80 2.61
N HIS A 66 6.48 -4.67 2.67
CA HIS A 66 6.26 -3.69 3.73
C HIS A 66 4.80 -3.21 3.73
N ILE A 67 4.29 -2.85 2.57
CA ILE A 67 2.92 -2.37 2.43
C ILE A 67 1.90 -3.42 2.90
N LEU A 68 2.15 -4.70 2.61
CA LEU A 68 1.26 -5.78 3.03
C LEU A 68 1.11 -5.91 4.54
N HIS A 69 2.09 -5.41 5.31
CA HIS A 69 2.00 -5.40 6.77
C HIS A 69 1.17 -4.22 7.30
N PHE A 70 0.81 -3.29 6.44
CA PHE A 70 0.11 -2.06 6.84
C PHE A 70 -1.20 -1.83 6.09
N ILE A 71 -1.83 -2.90 5.63
CA ILE A 71 -3.14 -2.80 5.00
C ILE A 71 -4.18 -2.57 6.10
N PRO A 72 -4.86 -1.42 6.11
CA PRO A 72 -5.81 -1.13 7.18
C PRO A 72 -7.07 -1.99 7.08
N ASP A 73 -7.65 -2.30 8.23
CA ASP A 73 -8.84 -3.15 8.27
C ASP A 73 -10.05 -2.53 7.56
N TRP A 74 -10.12 -1.20 7.52
CA TRP A 74 -11.22 -0.53 6.81
C TRP A 74 -11.14 -0.66 5.29
N ALA A 75 -9.99 -1.08 4.76
CA ALA A 75 -9.78 -1.22 3.32
C ALA A 75 -10.37 -2.53 2.77
N VAL A 76 -10.75 -3.44 3.64
CA VAL A 76 -11.24 -4.77 3.24
C VAL A 76 -12.63 -5.04 3.78
#